data_cd8aa1b87ef23ccc8818822296634fbe
#
_entry.id   cd8aa1b87ef23ccc8818822296634fbe
#
_cell.length_a   1.000
_cell.length_b   1.000
_cell.length_c   1.000
_cell.angle_alpha   90.00
_cell.angle_beta   90.00
_cell.angle_gamma   90.00
#
_symmetry.space_group_name_H-M   'P 1'
#
loop_
_entity.id
_entity.type
_entity.pdbx_description
1 polymer ?
#
loop_
_entity_poly.entity_id
_entity_poly.type
_entity_poly.pdbx_seq_one_letter_code
_entity_poly.pdbx_strand_id
1 'polypeptide(L)'
;MARTLRFGDIKVRPLGFESFGVRSMATLIETPDVTVLVDPGVSIPPKRYGLPPADEEWEALEEVREEIQRAADRADVITISHYHYDHHTPFLEREYEACDEETAKELYSDRLVLLKDPEENINPNQMRRAKALTSRLEEEGVEYEVADERSFEFGDTRLEFSPPFPHGPEGTSLGYVLCLRVRTENATVLHASDVQGPVYRPALEWIVEDRPDLVLISGPPTYLLGFRFSKENLEKASDHLLEMSDRVGQVILDHHLLRDKKYRDRLSDVYESSNVVTAAEAVGEEERLLEAHRDELSGEE
;
A
#
# COMPACT_ATOMS: atom_id res chain seq x y z
N MET A 1 -11.94 -14.82 11.99
CA MET A 1 -10.55 -15.24 12.37
C MET A 1 -9.63 -14.11 11.98
N ALA A 2 -8.51 -13.88 12.66
CA ALA A 2 -7.61 -12.80 12.29
C ALA A 2 -7.02 -13.05 10.89
N ARG A 3 -7.09 -12.06 10.01
CA ARG A 3 -6.49 -12.02 8.65
C ARG A 3 -4.97 -12.10 8.73
N THR A 4 -4.39 -13.26 9.04
CA THR A 4 -2.93 -13.37 9.30
C THR A 4 -2.30 -14.45 8.44
N LEU A 5 -1.38 -14.03 7.57
CA LEU A 5 -0.50 -14.90 6.78
C LEU A 5 0.79 -15.16 7.58
N ARG A 6 1.47 -16.27 7.29
CA ARG A 6 2.73 -16.65 7.97
C ARG A 6 3.76 -17.09 6.96
N PHE A 7 4.94 -16.47 7.03
CA PHE A 7 6.11 -16.80 6.23
C PHE A 7 7.29 -16.96 7.19
N GLY A 8 7.74 -18.18 7.42
CA GLY A 8 8.72 -18.45 8.47
C GLY A 8 8.26 -17.92 9.83
N ASP A 9 9.01 -17.02 10.40
CA ASP A 9 8.73 -16.33 11.67
C ASP A 9 8.08 -14.95 11.50
N ILE A 10 7.84 -14.52 10.25
CA ILE A 10 7.13 -13.27 9.94
C ILE A 10 5.63 -13.54 9.84
N LYS A 11 4.82 -12.70 10.48
CA LYS A 11 3.38 -12.66 10.32
C LYS A 11 3.00 -11.39 9.57
N VAL A 12 2.16 -11.53 8.56
CA VAL A 12 1.66 -10.42 7.75
C VAL A 12 0.15 -10.34 7.86
N ARG A 13 -0.36 -9.16 8.15
CA ARG A 13 -1.78 -8.91 8.27
C ARG A 13 -2.19 -7.74 7.38
N PRO A 14 -2.75 -7.97 6.20
CA PRO A 14 -3.39 -6.94 5.39
C PRO A 14 -4.56 -6.32 6.19
N LEU A 15 -4.55 -5.00 6.35
CA LEU A 15 -5.57 -4.27 7.14
C LEU A 15 -6.57 -3.57 6.22
N GLY A 16 -6.06 -2.83 5.22
CA GLY A 16 -6.85 -2.09 4.25
C GLY A 16 -6.31 -2.29 2.84
N PHE A 17 -7.21 -2.65 1.91
CA PHE A 17 -6.92 -2.85 0.48
C PHE A 17 -8.21 -2.63 -0.32
N GLU A 18 -8.12 -2.40 -1.64
CA GLU A 18 -9.32 -2.30 -2.47
C GLU A 18 -10.18 -3.55 -2.42
N SER A 19 -9.58 -4.72 -2.30
CA SER A 19 -10.33 -5.98 -2.10
C SER A 19 -11.11 -6.05 -0.78
N PHE A 20 -10.83 -5.15 0.17
CA PHE A 20 -11.61 -4.95 1.40
C PHE A 20 -12.58 -3.77 1.32
N GLY A 21 -12.68 -3.10 0.16
CA GLY A 21 -13.65 -2.03 -0.11
C GLY A 21 -13.13 -0.61 0.07
N VAL A 22 -11.83 -0.41 0.29
CA VAL A 22 -11.23 0.91 0.51
C VAL A 22 -9.94 1.09 -0.28
N ARG A 23 -9.54 2.33 -0.51
CA ARG A 23 -8.20 2.66 -1.00
C ARG A 23 -7.22 2.63 0.16
N SER A 24 -6.32 1.70 0.14
CA SER A 24 -5.27 1.54 1.15
C SER A 24 -4.29 0.45 0.72
N MET A 25 -3.14 0.40 1.35
CA MET A 25 -2.24 -0.75 1.40
C MET A 25 -1.73 -0.98 2.84
N ALA A 26 -2.51 -0.53 3.83
CA ALA A 26 -2.13 -0.64 5.22
C ALA A 26 -1.91 -2.11 5.62
N THR A 27 -0.71 -2.38 6.13
CA THR A 27 -0.28 -3.74 6.45
C THR A 27 0.46 -3.77 7.78
N LEU A 28 0.10 -4.70 8.68
CA LEU A 28 0.87 -4.97 9.89
C LEU A 28 1.80 -6.15 9.65
N ILE A 29 3.10 -5.95 9.88
CA ILE A 29 4.13 -6.99 9.78
C ILE A 29 4.75 -7.19 11.16
N GLU A 30 4.61 -8.39 11.70
CA GLU A 30 5.16 -8.77 13.01
C GLU A 30 6.31 -9.76 12.82
N THR A 31 7.46 -9.44 13.38
CA THR A 31 8.63 -10.33 13.47
C THR A 31 8.89 -10.66 14.94
N PRO A 32 9.87 -11.52 15.27
CA PRO A 32 10.26 -11.75 16.67
C PRO A 32 10.75 -10.50 17.40
N ASP A 33 11.31 -9.51 16.68
CA ASP A 33 12.05 -8.38 17.25
C ASP A 33 11.34 -7.05 17.14
N VAL A 34 10.47 -6.88 16.12
CA VAL A 34 9.81 -5.60 15.83
C VAL A 34 8.46 -5.82 15.16
N THR A 35 7.49 -4.97 15.50
CA THR A 35 6.20 -4.88 14.84
C THR A 35 6.14 -3.60 14.02
N VAL A 36 5.89 -3.73 12.71
CA VAL A 36 5.91 -2.63 11.74
C VAL A 36 4.51 -2.42 11.16
N LEU A 37 3.99 -1.21 11.29
CA LEU A 37 2.77 -0.79 10.60
C LEU A 37 3.16 -0.01 9.33
N VAL A 38 2.87 -0.60 8.18
CA VAL A 38 3.24 -0.07 6.86
C VAL A 38 2.07 0.70 6.26
N ASP A 39 2.34 1.92 5.80
CA ASP A 39 1.40 2.79 5.08
C ASP A 39 0.01 2.89 5.75
N PRO A 40 -0.09 3.45 6.97
CA PRO A 40 -1.32 3.45 7.77
C PRO A 40 -2.33 4.51 7.32
N GLY A 41 -2.57 4.60 6.03
CA GLY A 41 -3.57 5.45 5.40
C GLY A 41 -4.75 4.64 4.90
N VAL A 42 -5.91 5.27 4.83
CA VAL A 42 -7.11 4.74 4.19
C VAL A 42 -7.93 5.87 3.61
N SER A 43 -8.58 5.66 2.48
CA SER A 43 -9.50 6.64 1.90
C SER A 43 -10.56 5.99 1.04
N ILE A 44 -11.64 6.75 0.77
CA ILE A 44 -12.60 6.50 -0.31
C ILE A 44 -12.67 7.72 -1.22
N PRO A 45 -12.87 7.57 -2.54
CA PRO A 45 -12.94 8.72 -3.42
C PRO A 45 -14.28 9.44 -3.28
N PRO A 46 -14.29 10.79 -3.16
CA PRO A 46 -15.54 11.56 -3.01
C PRO A 46 -16.47 11.42 -4.22
N LYS A 47 -15.95 11.02 -5.40
CA LYS A 47 -16.74 10.77 -6.61
C LYS A 47 -16.16 9.63 -7.43
N ARG A 48 -17.02 8.71 -7.85
CA ARG A 48 -16.77 7.68 -8.86
C ARG A 48 -17.99 7.56 -9.75
N TYR A 49 -17.85 7.52 -11.08
CA TYR A 49 -18.95 7.54 -12.06
C TYR A 49 -19.90 8.75 -11.90
N GLY A 50 -19.43 9.84 -11.27
CA GLY A 50 -20.25 11.01 -10.94
C GLY A 50 -21.04 10.88 -9.62
N LEU A 51 -21.05 9.71 -9.01
CA LEU A 51 -21.77 9.38 -7.79
C LEU A 51 -20.94 9.62 -6.51
N PRO A 52 -21.57 9.99 -5.37
CA PRO A 52 -20.93 9.99 -4.05
C PRO A 52 -20.66 8.55 -3.57
N PRO A 53 -19.89 8.34 -2.51
CA PRO A 53 -19.71 7.01 -1.92
C PRO A 53 -21.04 6.39 -1.49
N ALA A 54 -21.15 5.06 -1.67
CA ALA A 54 -22.26 4.28 -1.15
C ALA A 54 -22.11 4.06 0.37
N ASP A 55 -23.20 3.70 1.05
CA ASP A 55 -23.17 3.45 2.50
C ASP A 55 -22.18 2.36 2.88
N GLU A 56 -22.05 1.31 2.07
CA GLU A 56 -21.09 0.21 2.24
C GLU A 56 -19.64 0.68 2.17
N GLU A 57 -19.33 1.74 1.41
CA GLU A 57 -17.98 2.31 1.33
C GLU A 57 -17.64 3.08 2.61
N TRP A 58 -18.62 3.80 3.19
CA TRP A 58 -18.45 4.47 4.48
C TRP A 58 -18.24 3.46 5.63
N GLU A 59 -19.03 2.39 5.65
CA GLU A 59 -18.87 1.31 6.62
C GLU A 59 -17.48 0.67 6.51
N ALA A 60 -17.03 0.34 5.29
CA ALA A 60 -15.71 -0.22 5.06
C ALA A 60 -14.58 0.74 5.46
N LEU A 61 -14.74 2.05 5.21
CA LEU A 61 -13.78 3.07 5.61
C LEU A 61 -13.60 3.12 7.13
N GLU A 62 -14.70 3.12 7.88
CA GLU A 62 -14.67 3.13 9.36
C GLU A 62 -14.08 1.83 9.90
N GLU A 63 -14.52 0.67 9.39
CA GLU A 63 -13.99 -0.64 9.78
C GLU A 63 -12.46 -0.71 9.63
N VAL A 64 -11.94 -0.27 8.47
CA VAL A 64 -10.50 -0.30 8.19
C VAL A 64 -9.74 0.74 9.01
N ARG A 65 -10.31 1.93 9.23
CA ARG A 65 -9.69 2.94 10.11
C ARG A 65 -9.51 2.41 11.53
N GLU A 66 -10.53 1.75 12.09
CA GLU A 66 -10.43 1.12 13.40
C GLU A 66 -9.40 -0.02 13.44
N GLU A 67 -9.29 -0.83 12.37
CA GLU A 67 -8.26 -1.88 12.28
C GLU A 67 -6.85 -1.28 12.26
N ILE A 68 -6.64 -0.16 11.54
CA ILE A 68 -5.36 0.56 11.49
C ILE A 68 -5.02 1.11 12.89
N GLN A 69 -5.97 1.74 13.61
CA GLN A 69 -5.73 2.25 14.97
C GLN A 69 -5.36 1.12 15.93
N ARG A 70 -6.12 0.02 15.93
CA ARG A 70 -5.79 -1.18 16.73
C ARG A 70 -4.42 -1.80 16.38
N ALA A 71 -4.00 -1.71 15.14
CA ALA A 71 -2.69 -2.17 14.71
C ALA A 71 -1.58 -1.22 15.20
N ALA A 72 -1.84 0.10 15.19
CA ALA A 72 -0.92 1.10 15.69
C ALA A 72 -0.59 0.88 17.18
N ASP A 73 -1.56 0.46 18.01
CA ASP A 73 -1.34 0.15 19.43
C ASP A 73 -0.30 -0.97 19.67
N ARG A 74 -0.01 -1.75 18.64
CA ARG A 74 0.93 -2.88 18.68
C ARG A 74 2.25 -2.60 17.96
N ALA A 75 2.28 -1.52 17.16
CA ALA A 75 3.43 -1.19 16.32
C ALA A 75 4.53 -0.50 17.12
N ASP A 76 5.76 -0.93 16.92
CA ASP A 76 6.97 -0.26 17.37
C ASP A 76 7.43 0.79 16.35
N VAL A 77 7.21 0.48 15.05
CA VAL A 77 7.64 1.29 13.92
C VAL A 77 6.48 1.52 12.97
N ILE A 78 6.33 2.75 12.48
CA ILE A 78 5.43 3.10 11.37
C ILE A 78 6.29 3.44 10.16
N THR A 79 5.89 2.95 8.97
CA THR A 79 6.58 3.32 7.72
C THR A 79 5.64 4.03 6.77
N ILE A 80 6.15 5.03 6.06
CA ILE A 80 5.40 5.81 5.07
C ILE A 80 6.16 5.81 3.75
N SER A 81 5.64 5.08 2.78
CA SER A 81 6.24 4.92 1.46
C SER A 81 6.18 6.18 0.61
N HIS A 82 5.11 6.96 0.75
CA HIS A 82 4.87 8.24 0.08
C HIS A 82 3.68 8.98 0.71
N TYR A 83 3.34 10.19 0.21
CA TYR A 83 2.41 11.09 0.90
C TYR A 83 1.03 11.21 0.22
N HIS A 84 0.49 10.14 -0.36
CA HIS A 84 -0.94 10.05 -0.65
C HIS A 84 -1.70 9.67 0.63
N TYR A 85 -2.94 10.17 0.80
CA TYR A 85 -3.69 9.99 2.05
C TYR A 85 -4.22 8.57 2.27
N ASP A 86 -4.25 7.77 1.23
CA ASP A 86 -4.48 6.32 1.31
C ASP A 86 -3.25 5.52 1.79
N HIS A 87 -2.09 6.20 2.02
CA HIS A 87 -0.86 5.61 2.55
C HIS A 87 -0.37 6.21 3.87
N HIS A 88 -0.89 7.37 4.28
CA HIS A 88 -0.60 7.94 5.61
C HIS A 88 -1.80 8.69 6.18
N THR A 89 -1.91 8.73 7.50
CA THR A 89 -2.95 9.48 8.21
C THR A 89 -2.46 10.91 8.47
N PRO A 90 -3.10 11.94 7.89
CA PRO A 90 -2.72 13.33 8.14
C PRO A 90 -3.29 13.86 9.47
N PHE A 91 -2.62 14.83 10.10
CA PHE A 91 -3.14 15.59 11.25
C PHE A 91 -4.15 16.67 10.81
N LEU A 92 -5.23 16.21 10.14
CA LEU A 92 -6.29 17.08 9.60
C LEU A 92 -7.63 16.36 9.72
N GLU A 93 -8.69 17.14 9.97
CA GLU A 93 -10.06 16.62 9.86
C GLU A 93 -10.39 16.30 8.39
N ARG A 94 -10.62 15.03 8.09
CA ARG A 94 -10.87 14.54 6.74
C ARG A 94 -11.90 13.41 6.76
N GLU A 95 -13.08 13.71 6.22
CA GLU A 95 -14.20 12.78 6.18
C GLU A 95 -13.89 11.52 5.34
N TYR A 96 -13.36 11.71 4.12
CA TYR A 96 -13.08 10.63 3.17
C TYR A 96 -11.84 9.78 3.53
N GLU A 97 -11.15 10.11 4.56
CA GLU A 97 -10.01 9.38 5.14
C GLU A 97 -10.31 8.95 6.60
N ALA A 98 -11.52 9.23 7.10
CA ALA A 98 -11.98 8.94 8.46
C ALA A 98 -10.91 9.27 9.52
N CYS A 99 -10.38 10.49 9.50
CA CYS A 99 -9.34 10.91 10.43
C CYS A 99 -9.48 12.38 10.83
N ASP A 100 -8.89 12.69 11.97
CA ASP A 100 -8.73 14.03 12.53
C ASP A 100 -7.34 14.14 13.20
N GLU A 101 -7.11 15.23 13.94
CA GLU A 101 -5.87 15.44 14.68
C GLU A 101 -5.66 14.41 15.80
N GLU A 102 -6.71 14.02 16.51
CA GLU A 102 -6.64 13.06 17.62
C GLU A 102 -6.30 11.66 17.10
N THR A 103 -6.99 11.21 16.05
CA THR A 103 -6.73 9.96 15.34
C THR A 103 -5.26 9.86 14.90
N ALA A 104 -4.73 10.94 14.28
CA ALA A 104 -3.33 10.96 13.83
C ALA A 104 -2.36 10.96 15.00
N LYS A 105 -2.66 11.70 16.07
CA LYS A 105 -1.83 11.77 17.27
C LYS A 105 -1.72 10.41 17.95
N GLU A 106 -2.82 9.72 18.17
CA GLU A 106 -2.85 8.38 18.74
C GLU A 106 -2.06 7.38 17.86
N LEU A 107 -2.20 7.50 16.54
CA LEU A 107 -1.52 6.61 15.61
C LEU A 107 0.00 6.75 15.64
N TYR A 108 0.55 7.98 15.74
CA TYR A 108 2.00 8.20 15.67
C TYR A 108 2.70 8.28 17.03
N SER A 109 1.97 8.53 18.14
CA SER A 109 2.58 8.72 19.46
C SER A 109 3.39 7.48 19.93
N ASP A 110 4.54 7.74 20.52
CA ASP A 110 5.45 6.73 21.12
C ASP A 110 5.99 5.69 20.10
N ARG A 111 6.05 6.03 18.81
CA ARG A 111 6.54 5.15 17.74
C ARG A 111 7.62 5.85 16.92
N LEU A 112 8.57 5.05 16.40
CA LEU A 112 9.52 5.54 15.41
C LEU A 112 8.82 5.58 14.03
N VAL A 113 8.88 6.73 13.36
CA VAL A 113 8.33 6.87 11.99
C VAL A 113 9.46 6.88 10.97
N LEU A 114 9.49 5.89 10.08
CA LEU A 114 10.43 5.80 8.96
C LEU A 114 9.70 6.22 7.69
N LEU A 115 10.12 7.32 7.07
CA LEU A 115 9.35 7.94 6.00
C LEU A 115 10.19 8.27 4.78
N LYS A 116 9.53 8.34 3.63
CA LYS A 116 10.09 8.85 2.38
C LYS A 116 10.62 10.26 2.58
N ASP A 117 11.78 10.58 1.96
CA ASP A 117 12.35 11.94 2.00
C ASP A 117 11.29 12.99 1.61
N PRO A 118 11.03 13.99 2.49
CA PRO A 118 10.01 15.02 2.27
C PRO A 118 10.41 16.10 1.25
N GLU A 119 11.66 16.09 0.76
CA GLU A 119 12.21 17.14 -0.09
C GLU A 119 12.78 16.60 -1.41
N GLU A 120 13.36 15.41 -1.43
CA GLU A 120 13.99 14.82 -2.61
C GLU A 120 13.09 13.79 -3.31
N ASN A 121 13.20 13.71 -4.63
CA ASN A 121 12.41 12.77 -5.46
C ASN A 121 10.92 12.78 -5.09
N ILE A 122 10.32 13.96 -5.10
CA ILE A 122 8.94 14.19 -4.65
C ILE A 122 8.26 15.26 -5.51
N ASN A 123 6.97 15.11 -5.79
CA ASN A 123 6.23 16.16 -6.48
C ASN A 123 5.73 17.26 -5.51
N PRO A 124 5.40 18.47 -6.01
CA PRO A 124 5.02 19.60 -5.14
C PRO A 124 3.82 19.33 -4.22
N ASN A 125 2.86 18.51 -4.64
CA ASN A 125 1.69 18.18 -3.82
C ASN A 125 2.05 17.25 -2.67
N GLN A 126 2.81 16.21 -2.95
CA GLN A 126 3.31 15.30 -1.92
C GLN A 126 4.29 16.02 -0.98
N MET A 127 5.19 16.87 -1.49
CA MET A 127 6.10 17.69 -0.66
C MET A 127 5.34 18.55 0.36
N ARG A 128 4.24 19.19 -0.05
CA ARG A 128 3.40 19.97 0.87
C ARG A 128 2.79 19.10 1.98
N ARG A 129 2.33 17.90 1.65
CA ARG A 129 1.77 16.95 2.62
C ARG A 129 2.86 16.40 3.54
N ALA A 130 4.02 16.07 2.97
CA ALA A 130 5.20 15.62 3.73
C ALA A 130 5.61 16.65 4.78
N LYS A 131 5.79 17.92 4.37
CA LYS A 131 6.14 19.02 5.29
C LYS A 131 5.08 19.25 6.36
N ALA A 132 3.80 19.15 6.01
CA ALA A 132 2.73 19.26 7.01
C ALA A 132 2.79 18.10 8.03
N LEU A 133 3.05 16.88 7.56
CA LEU A 133 3.19 15.72 8.45
C LEU A 133 4.42 15.85 9.36
N THR A 134 5.61 16.10 8.80
CA THR A 134 6.86 16.18 9.59
C THR A 134 6.83 17.31 10.60
N SER A 135 6.29 18.51 10.25
CA SER A 135 6.08 19.60 11.21
C SER A 135 5.20 19.17 12.39
N ARG A 136 4.15 18.39 12.12
CA ARG A 136 3.25 17.91 13.19
C ARG A 136 3.91 16.82 14.04
N LEU A 137 4.68 15.91 13.44
CA LEU A 137 5.46 14.91 14.19
C LEU A 137 6.45 15.60 15.14
N GLU A 138 7.14 16.66 14.68
CA GLU A 138 8.04 17.48 15.50
C GLU A 138 7.31 18.19 16.66
N GLU A 139 6.14 18.79 16.37
CA GLU A 139 5.31 19.46 17.39
C GLU A 139 4.81 18.51 18.47
N GLU A 140 4.46 17.28 18.11
CA GLU A 140 4.01 16.23 19.03
C GLU A 140 5.19 15.45 19.68
N GLY A 141 6.44 15.76 19.30
CA GLY A 141 7.63 15.10 19.84
C GLY A 141 7.82 13.66 19.37
N VAL A 142 7.25 13.30 18.22
CA VAL A 142 7.39 11.98 17.62
C VAL A 142 8.72 11.91 16.85
N GLU A 143 9.49 10.86 17.12
CA GLU A 143 10.76 10.60 16.42
C GLU A 143 10.50 10.10 15.00
N TYR A 144 11.18 10.70 14.02
CA TYR A 144 11.12 10.21 12.64
C TYR A 144 12.49 10.24 11.95
N GLU A 145 12.69 9.35 10.99
CA GLU A 145 13.88 9.32 10.14
C GLU A 145 13.52 9.18 8.66
N VAL A 146 14.31 9.80 7.79
CA VAL A 146 14.24 9.58 6.35
C VAL A 146 14.81 8.20 6.03
N ALA A 147 14.05 7.42 5.26
CA ALA A 147 14.33 6.00 5.06
C ALA A 147 14.89 5.66 3.66
N ASP A 148 14.90 6.61 2.70
CA ASP A 148 15.35 6.38 1.33
C ASP A 148 16.74 5.72 1.28
N GLU A 149 16.88 4.57 0.63
CA GLU A 149 18.11 3.78 0.47
C GLU A 149 18.79 3.37 1.79
N ARG A 150 18.04 3.30 2.88
CA ARG A 150 18.57 2.95 4.20
C ARG A 150 18.07 1.62 4.70
N SER A 151 18.80 1.09 5.68
CA SER A 151 18.42 -0.11 6.43
C SER A 151 18.45 0.18 7.93
N PHE A 152 17.54 -0.46 8.66
CA PHE A 152 17.38 -0.37 10.09
C PHE A 152 17.36 -1.78 10.67
N GLU A 153 18.13 -1.99 11.75
CA GLU A 153 18.27 -3.30 12.40
C GLU A 153 17.55 -3.28 13.75
N PHE A 154 16.69 -4.28 13.97
CA PHE A 154 15.97 -4.51 15.21
C PHE A 154 16.24 -5.97 15.63
N GLY A 155 17.19 -6.19 16.52
CA GLY A 155 17.66 -7.55 16.83
C GLY A 155 18.18 -8.24 15.57
N ASP A 156 17.58 -9.38 15.22
CA ASP A 156 17.90 -10.14 14.01
C ASP A 156 16.98 -9.79 12.81
N THR A 157 16.06 -8.84 13.00
CA THR A 157 15.19 -8.34 11.93
C THR A 157 15.78 -7.11 11.26
N ARG A 158 15.78 -7.12 9.91
CA ARG A 158 16.25 -6.01 9.09
C ARG A 158 15.09 -5.42 8.28
N LEU A 159 14.92 -4.10 8.39
CA LEU A 159 14.06 -3.29 7.52
C LEU A 159 14.94 -2.60 6.48
N GLU A 160 14.75 -2.89 5.20
CA GLU A 160 15.53 -2.33 4.10
C GLU A 160 14.63 -1.57 3.15
N PHE A 161 14.93 -0.30 2.93
CA PHE A 161 14.18 0.57 2.03
C PHE A 161 14.89 0.72 0.69
N SER A 162 14.09 0.70 -0.37
CA SER A 162 14.56 0.87 -1.74
C SER A 162 15.07 2.29 -2.00
N PRO A 163 15.81 2.51 -3.10
CA PRO A 163 15.83 3.80 -3.76
C PRO A 163 14.38 4.25 -4.06
N PRO A 164 14.12 5.58 -4.14
CA PRO A 164 12.80 6.08 -4.52
C PRO A 164 12.48 5.69 -5.97
N PHE A 165 11.47 4.84 -6.15
CA PHE A 165 10.98 4.41 -7.45
C PHE A 165 9.84 5.29 -7.95
N PRO A 166 9.70 5.50 -9.29
CA PRO A 166 8.55 6.20 -9.84
C PRO A 166 7.22 5.55 -9.41
N HIS A 167 6.25 6.37 -9.03
CA HIS A 167 4.88 5.94 -8.78
C HIS A 167 4.19 5.58 -10.11
N GLY A 168 4.53 4.43 -10.67
CA GLY A 168 4.16 3.96 -11.99
C GLY A 168 5.26 4.08 -13.03
N PRO A 169 4.95 4.51 -14.28
CA PRO A 169 5.96 4.63 -15.33
C PRO A 169 7.00 5.72 -15.05
N GLU A 170 8.19 5.56 -15.60
CA GLU A 170 9.24 6.56 -15.55
C GLU A 170 8.76 7.92 -16.07
N GLY A 171 9.13 9.00 -15.38
CA GLY A 171 8.69 10.37 -15.72
C GLY A 171 7.25 10.68 -15.31
N THR A 172 6.61 9.84 -14.50
CA THR A 172 5.28 10.11 -13.93
C THR A 172 5.25 11.41 -13.15
N SER A 173 4.14 12.15 -13.21
CA SER A 173 3.89 13.32 -12.37
C SER A 173 3.41 12.98 -10.96
N LEU A 174 3.16 11.69 -10.66
CA LEU A 174 2.67 11.24 -9.36
C LEU A 174 3.75 11.24 -8.26
N GLY A 175 5.03 11.37 -8.64
CA GLY A 175 6.15 11.37 -7.72
C GLY A 175 6.78 9.98 -7.57
N TYR A 176 7.33 9.74 -6.39
CA TYR A 176 8.11 8.52 -6.11
C TYR A 176 7.61 7.86 -4.83
N VAL A 177 7.85 6.57 -4.72
CA VAL A 177 7.48 5.72 -3.58
C VAL A 177 8.68 4.92 -3.11
N LEU A 178 8.68 4.49 -1.85
CA LEU A 178 9.62 3.52 -1.32
C LEU A 178 8.99 2.14 -1.26
N CYS A 179 9.78 1.13 -1.58
CA CYS A 179 9.47 -0.25 -1.21
C CYS A 179 10.16 -0.58 0.12
N LEU A 180 9.53 -1.43 0.93
CA LEU A 180 10.08 -1.93 2.19
C LEU A 180 10.27 -3.45 2.10
N ARG A 181 11.48 -3.93 2.35
CA ARG A 181 11.81 -5.34 2.54
C ARG A 181 12.03 -5.59 4.03
N VAL A 182 11.27 -6.51 4.59
CA VAL A 182 11.40 -7.00 5.97
C VAL A 182 12.01 -8.39 5.91
N ARG A 183 13.17 -8.54 6.54
CA ARG A 183 13.94 -9.79 6.50
C ARG A 183 14.26 -10.27 7.92
N THR A 184 14.06 -11.56 8.13
CA THR A 184 14.60 -12.34 9.26
C THR A 184 15.57 -13.41 8.71
N GLU A 185 16.12 -14.25 9.58
CA GLU A 185 16.89 -15.42 9.14
C GLU A 185 16.04 -16.41 8.33
N ASN A 186 14.74 -16.49 8.60
CA ASN A 186 13.85 -17.55 8.11
C ASN A 186 12.92 -17.11 6.96
N ALA A 187 12.73 -15.82 6.73
CA ALA A 187 11.81 -15.33 5.69
C ALA A 187 12.12 -13.90 5.23
N THR A 188 11.61 -13.57 4.05
CA THR A 188 11.64 -12.22 3.49
C THR A 188 10.26 -11.84 2.98
N VAL A 189 9.72 -10.74 3.47
CA VAL A 189 8.46 -10.14 3.02
C VAL A 189 8.72 -8.75 2.47
N LEU A 190 8.07 -8.41 1.35
CA LEU A 190 8.27 -7.14 0.69
C LEU A 190 6.94 -6.42 0.47
N HIS A 191 6.87 -5.16 0.91
CA HIS A 191 5.77 -4.24 0.61
C HIS A 191 6.25 -3.24 -0.45
N ALA A 192 5.75 -3.40 -1.68
CA ALA A 192 6.21 -2.62 -2.84
C ALA A 192 5.43 -1.33 -3.04
N SER A 193 4.38 -1.09 -2.25
CA SER A 193 3.54 0.12 -2.36
C SER A 193 3.07 0.40 -3.79
N ASP A 194 3.04 1.67 -4.20
CA ASP A 194 2.41 2.16 -5.43
C ASP A 194 3.33 2.19 -6.66
N VAL A 195 4.08 1.11 -6.91
CA VAL A 195 4.89 0.98 -8.13
C VAL A 195 4.07 0.64 -9.39
N GLN A 196 2.78 0.38 -9.21
CA GLN A 196 1.81 0.14 -10.29
C GLN A 196 2.18 -0.98 -11.26
N GLY A 197 2.51 -2.15 -10.73
CA GLY A 197 2.67 -3.33 -11.55
C GLY A 197 3.94 -4.18 -11.42
N PRO A 198 5.22 -3.70 -11.30
CA PRO A 198 5.79 -2.40 -11.61
C PRO A 198 5.92 -2.18 -13.12
N VAL A 199 5.77 -0.93 -13.58
CA VAL A 199 6.08 -0.57 -14.98
C VAL A 199 7.58 -0.29 -15.17
N TYR A 200 8.22 0.20 -14.12
CA TYR A 200 9.63 0.58 -14.10
C TYR A 200 10.53 -0.61 -13.81
N ARG A 201 11.36 -1.02 -14.79
CA ARG A 201 12.20 -2.22 -14.73
C ARG A 201 13.12 -2.29 -13.49
N PRO A 202 13.84 -1.21 -13.09
CA PRO A 202 14.67 -1.27 -11.89
C PRO A 202 13.91 -1.54 -10.60
N ALA A 203 12.62 -1.15 -10.51
CA ALA A 203 11.78 -1.52 -9.37
C ALA A 203 11.53 -3.04 -9.34
N LEU A 204 11.20 -3.66 -10.49
CA LEU A 204 11.07 -5.11 -10.56
C LEU A 204 12.36 -5.81 -10.10
N GLU A 205 13.51 -5.38 -10.62
CA GLU A 205 14.82 -5.99 -10.31
C GLU A 205 15.10 -5.95 -8.80
N TRP A 206 14.82 -4.84 -8.15
CA TRP A 206 14.97 -4.71 -6.69
C TRP A 206 13.95 -5.57 -5.92
N ILE A 207 12.68 -5.61 -6.36
CA ILE A 207 11.60 -6.37 -5.72
C ILE A 207 11.90 -7.88 -5.73
N VAL A 208 12.36 -8.42 -6.85
CA VAL A 208 12.59 -9.87 -7.00
C VAL A 208 13.97 -10.32 -6.57
N GLU A 209 14.82 -9.38 -6.14
CA GLU A 209 16.11 -9.71 -5.54
C GLU A 209 15.90 -10.61 -4.31
N ASP A 210 16.75 -11.61 -4.14
CA ASP A 210 16.69 -12.61 -3.05
C ASP A 210 15.39 -13.44 -2.99
N ARG A 211 14.51 -13.36 -3.98
CA ARG A 211 13.29 -14.17 -4.09
C ARG A 211 12.41 -14.12 -2.84
N PRO A 212 11.76 -12.99 -2.54
CA PRO A 212 10.91 -12.88 -1.35
C PRO A 212 9.84 -13.98 -1.27
N ASP A 213 9.49 -14.37 -0.04
CA ASP A 213 8.40 -15.31 0.21
C ASP A 213 7.04 -14.69 -0.07
N LEU A 214 6.90 -13.38 0.16
CA LEU A 214 5.70 -12.61 -0.12
C LEU A 214 6.06 -11.23 -0.70
N VAL A 215 5.31 -10.81 -1.72
CA VAL A 215 5.30 -9.41 -2.21
C VAL A 215 3.86 -8.88 -2.15
N LEU A 216 3.66 -7.74 -1.48
CA LEU A 216 2.41 -6.96 -1.55
C LEU A 216 2.67 -5.78 -2.48
N ILE A 217 1.83 -5.62 -3.50
CA ILE A 217 2.09 -4.64 -4.58
C ILE A 217 0.80 -4.08 -5.17
N SER A 218 0.80 -2.78 -5.48
CA SER A 218 -0.27 -2.19 -6.28
C SER A 218 -0.18 -2.63 -7.74
N GLY A 219 -1.31 -3.00 -8.31
CA GLY A 219 -1.38 -3.32 -9.73
C GLY A 219 -1.47 -2.07 -10.63
N PRO A 220 -1.37 -2.26 -11.96
CA PRO A 220 -1.50 -1.17 -12.92
C PRO A 220 -2.92 -0.57 -12.90
N PRO A 221 -3.07 0.76 -13.07
CA PRO A 221 -4.37 1.44 -13.02
C PRO A 221 -5.17 1.23 -14.32
N THR A 222 -5.64 0.01 -14.55
CA THR A 222 -6.33 -0.39 -15.79
C THR A 222 -7.62 0.40 -16.06
N TYR A 223 -8.26 0.95 -15.03
CA TYR A 223 -9.40 1.85 -15.15
C TYR A 223 -9.06 3.19 -15.85
N LEU A 224 -7.78 3.53 -16.01
CA LEU A 224 -7.27 4.68 -16.74
C LEU A 224 -6.74 4.33 -18.14
N LEU A 225 -6.87 3.06 -18.56
CA LEU A 225 -6.32 2.57 -19.83
C LEU A 225 -6.87 3.37 -21.03
N GLY A 226 -5.95 3.84 -21.88
CA GLY A 226 -6.26 4.66 -23.04
C GLY A 226 -6.46 6.16 -22.74
N PHE A 227 -6.42 6.57 -21.46
CA PHE A 227 -6.53 7.98 -21.04
C PHE A 227 -5.23 8.47 -20.36
N ARG A 228 -4.88 7.92 -19.21
CA ARG A 228 -3.68 8.28 -18.44
C ARG A 228 -2.72 7.11 -18.27
N PHE A 229 -3.11 5.94 -18.70
CA PHE A 229 -2.28 4.74 -18.69
C PHE A 229 -2.30 4.13 -20.09
N SER A 230 -1.12 3.93 -20.70
CA SER A 230 -1.00 3.43 -22.07
C SER A 230 -1.09 1.91 -22.12
N LYS A 231 -1.43 1.36 -23.32
CA LYS A 231 -1.40 -0.08 -23.56
C LYS A 231 0.02 -0.65 -23.39
N GLU A 232 1.03 0.08 -23.86
CA GLU A 232 2.43 -0.31 -23.71
C GLU A 232 2.84 -0.45 -22.22
N ASN A 233 2.36 0.47 -21.36
CA ASN A 233 2.61 0.35 -19.92
C ASN A 233 1.87 -0.84 -19.31
N LEU A 234 0.67 -1.17 -19.80
CA LEU A 234 -0.06 -2.36 -19.36
C LEU A 234 0.68 -3.64 -19.75
N GLU A 235 1.16 -3.72 -21.00
CA GLU A 235 1.96 -4.85 -21.49
C GLU A 235 3.24 -5.03 -20.65
N LYS A 236 3.98 -3.94 -20.40
CA LYS A 236 5.16 -3.98 -19.51
C LYS A 236 4.83 -4.44 -18.10
N ALA A 237 3.75 -3.91 -17.51
CA ALA A 237 3.33 -4.31 -16.17
C ALA A 237 2.94 -5.80 -16.13
N SER A 238 2.23 -6.29 -17.15
CA SER A 238 1.86 -7.72 -17.27
C SER A 238 3.10 -8.61 -17.37
N ASP A 239 4.05 -8.29 -18.28
CA ASP A 239 5.28 -9.05 -18.44
C ASP A 239 6.10 -9.07 -17.15
N HIS A 240 6.20 -7.94 -16.46
CA HIS A 240 6.92 -7.83 -15.20
C HIS A 240 6.24 -8.58 -14.05
N LEU A 241 4.91 -8.58 -14.01
CA LEU A 241 4.15 -9.36 -13.02
C LEU A 241 4.31 -10.86 -13.24
N LEU A 242 4.31 -11.33 -14.50
CA LEU A 242 4.61 -12.72 -14.84
C LEU A 242 6.03 -13.11 -14.42
N GLU A 243 7.04 -12.29 -14.76
CA GLU A 243 8.41 -12.52 -14.31
C GLU A 243 8.51 -12.55 -12.78
N MET A 244 7.77 -11.66 -12.08
CA MET A 244 7.72 -11.64 -10.62
C MET A 244 7.12 -12.91 -10.07
N SER A 245 5.98 -13.37 -10.60
CA SER A 245 5.29 -14.58 -10.13
C SER A 245 6.17 -15.83 -10.23
N ASP A 246 7.07 -15.89 -11.23
CA ASP A 246 8.03 -16.99 -11.39
C ASP A 246 9.18 -16.96 -10.36
N ARG A 247 9.42 -15.80 -9.72
CA ARG A 247 10.61 -15.56 -8.89
C ARG A 247 10.33 -15.41 -7.41
N VAL A 248 9.07 -15.19 -7.00
CA VAL A 248 8.67 -14.98 -5.60
C VAL A 248 7.72 -16.07 -5.12
N GLY A 249 7.61 -16.24 -3.80
CA GLY A 249 6.73 -17.26 -3.22
C GLY A 249 5.26 -16.98 -3.48
N GLN A 250 4.78 -15.79 -3.10
CA GLN A 250 3.40 -15.33 -3.31
C GLN A 250 3.38 -13.83 -3.66
N VAL A 251 2.42 -13.43 -4.51
CA VAL A 251 2.14 -12.03 -4.84
C VAL A 251 0.73 -11.68 -4.40
N ILE A 252 0.58 -10.68 -3.53
CA ILE A 252 -0.69 -10.00 -3.29
C ILE A 252 -0.74 -8.80 -4.23
N LEU A 253 -1.52 -8.93 -5.30
CA LEU A 253 -1.71 -7.93 -6.33
C LEU A 253 -3.07 -7.26 -6.13
N ASP A 254 -3.05 -6.01 -5.68
CA ASP A 254 -4.27 -5.32 -5.24
C ASP A 254 -4.23 -3.83 -5.58
N HIS A 255 -4.90 -3.00 -4.83
CA HIS A 255 -4.91 -1.54 -4.86
C HIS A 255 -5.40 -1.00 -6.22
N HIS A 256 -4.63 -0.17 -6.93
CA HIS A 256 -5.06 0.53 -8.15
C HIS A 256 -5.74 -0.35 -9.21
N LEU A 257 -5.32 -1.59 -9.35
CA LEU A 257 -5.88 -2.52 -10.34
C LEU A 257 -7.36 -2.82 -10.06
N LEU A 258 -7.73 -2.99 -8.80
CA LEU A 258 -9.06 -3.43 -8.38
C LEU A 258 -10.12 -2.32 -8.47
N ARG A 259 -9.73 -1.10 -8.87
CA ARG A 259 -10.66 -0.01 -9.24
C ARG A 259 -11.29 -0.21 -10.63
N ASP A 260 -10.97 -1.31 -11.32
CA ASP A 260 -11.52 -1.71 -12.62
C ASP A 260 -12.31 -3.03 -12.50
N LYS A 261 -13.62 -3.02 -12.73
CA LYS A 261 -14.47 -4.22 -12.73
C LYS A 261 -13.93 -5.37 -13.60
N LYS A 262 -13.12 -5.03 -14.63
CA LYS A 262 -12.56 -5.97 -15.61
C LYS A 262 -11.09 -6.32 -15.36
N TYR A 263 -10.60 -6.11 -14.16
CA TYR A 263 -9.18 -6.27 -13.88
C TYR A 263 -8.65 -7.68 -14.16
N ARG A 264 -9.43 -8.72 -13.87
CA ARG A 264 -9.06 -10.12 -14.17
C ARG A 264 -8.98 -10.39 -15.67
N ASP A 265 -9.92 -9.84 -16.46
CA ASP A 265 -9.88 -9.97 -17.93
C ASP A 265 -8.66 -9.27 -18.52
N ARG A 266 -8.24 -8.14 -17.91
CA ARG A 266 -7.10 -7.36 -18.40
C ARG A 266 -5.75 -7.97 -18.08
N LEU A 267 -5.66 -8.74 -17.03
CA LEU A 267 -4.45 -9.45 -16.56
C LEU A 267 -4.72 -10.94 -16.38
N SER A 268 -5.50 -11.55 -17.29
CA SER A 268 -5.86 -12.98 -17.23
C SER A 268 -4.64 -13.86 -17.06
N ASP A 269 -3.61 -13.65 -17.88
CA ASP A 269 -2.38 -14.46 -17.87
C ASP A 269 -1.65 -14.39 -16.50
N VAL A 270 -1.70 -13.20 -15.84
CA VAL A 270 -1.10 -13.02 -14.51
C VAL A 270 -1.89 -13.78 -13.44
N TYR A 271 -3.22 -13.70 -13.47
CA TYR A 271 -4.09 -14.39 -12.51
C TYR A 271 -4.26 -15.89 -12.79
N GLU A 272 -3.78 -16.41 -13.91
CA GLU A 272 -3.59 -17.84 -14.14
C GLU A 272 -2.43 -18.43 -13.30
N SER A 273 -1.51 -17.58 -12.83
CA SER A 273 -0.46 -17.99 -11.91
C SER A 273 -1.05 -18.27 -10.52
N SER A 274 -0.86 -19.47 -10.03
CA SER A 274 -1.48 -19.96 -8.78
C SER A 274 -1.02 -19.24 -7.50
N ASN A 275 0.05 -18.44 -7.58
CA ASN A 275 0.63 -17.68 -6.48
C ASN A 275 0.32 -16.16 -6.54
N VAL A 276 -0.50 -15.71 -7.50
CA VAL A 276 -0.97 -14.32 -7.60
C VAL A 276 -2.42 -14.26 -7.14
N VAL A 277 -2.68 -13.48 -6.08
CA VAL A 277 -3.99 -13.37 -5.44
C VAL A 277 -4.24 -11.94 -4.98
N THR A 278 -5.49 -11.57 -4.68
CA THR A 278 -5.81 -10.31 -4.00
C THR A 278 -5.59 -10.43 -2.48
N ALA A 279 -5.63 -9.31 -1.77
CA ALA A 279 -5.48 -9.33 -0.31
C ALA A 279 -6.63 -10.11 0.36
N ALA A 280 -7.86 -9.98 -0.14
CA ALA A 280 -9.01 -10.73 0.35
C ALA A 280 -8.85 -12.24 0.11
N GLU A 281 -8.50 -12.64 -1.10
CA GLU A 281 -8.25 -14.06 -1.43
C GLU A 281 -7.13 -14.66 -0.58
N ALA A 282 -6.04 -13.91 -0.36
CA ALA A 282 -4.91 -14.38 0.44
C ALA A 282 -5.32 -14.76 1.87
N VAL A 283 -6.32 -14.09 2.44
CA VAL A 283 -6.83 -14.36 3.78
C VAL A 283 -8.12 -15.19 3.81
N GLY A 284 -8.58 -15.67 2.64
CA GLY A 284 -9.76 -16.52 2.49
C GLY A 284 -11.10 -15.77 2.65
N GLU A 285 -11.12 -14.48 2.32
CA GLU A 285 -12.32 -13.64 2.31
C GLU A 285 -12.79 -13.36 0.87
N GLU A 286 -14.05 -12.99 0.71
CA GLU A 286 -14.59 -12.52 -0.56
C GLU A 286 -14.16 -11.08 -0.84
N GLU A 287 -13.90 -10.77 -2.11
CA GLU A 287 -13.55 -9.42 -2.55
C GLU A 287 -14.75 -8.47 -2.43
N ARG A 288 -14.50 -7.28 -1.88
CA ARG A 288 -15.46 -6.18 -1.77
C ARG A 288 -14.99 -5.00 -2.62
N LEU A 289 -15.16 -5.07 -3.95
CA LEU A 289 -14.69 -4.04 -4.89
C LEU A 289 -15.68 -2.86 -4.94
N LEU A 290 -15.92 -2.20 -3.81
CA LEU A 290 -17.03 -1.25 -3.62
C LEU A 290 -16.90 -0.03 -4.55
N GLU A 291 -15.72 0.61 -4.63
CA GLU A 291 -15.50 1.74 -5.55
C GLU A 291 -15.75 1.35 -7.01
N ALA A 292 -15.29 0.16 -7.42
CA ALA A 292 -15.46 -0.29 -8.81
C ALA A 292 -16.93 -0.55 -9.17
N HIS A 293 -17.76 -0.95 -8.19
CA HIS A 293 -19.17 -1.28 -8.34
C HIS A 293 -20.12 -0.23 -7.77
N ARG A 294 -19.66 1.00 -7.50
CA ARG A 294 -20.48 2.07 -6.89
C ARG A 294 -21.75 2.38 -7.67
N ASP A 295 -21.70 2.32 -9.00
CA ASP A 295 -22.87 2.50 -9.89
C ASP A 295 -23.96 1.43 -9.66
N GLU A 296 -23.56 0.20 -9.33
CA GLU A 296 -24.49 -0.89 -9.01
C GLU A 296 -25.04 -0.75 -7.58
N LEU A 297 -24.20 -0.33 -6.62
CA LEU A 297 -24.60 -0.12 -5.22
C LEU A 297 -25.58 1.05 -5.06
N SER A 298 -25.42 2.12 -5.86
CA SER A 298 -26.31 3.28 -5.81
C SER A 298 -27.69 3.05 -6.44
N GLY A 299 -27.91 1.90 -7.10
CA GLY A 299 -29.20 1.57 -7.76
C GLY A 299 -29.49 2.40 -9.00
N GLU A 300 -28.52 3.11 -9.55
CA GLU A 300 -28.61 3.79 -10.85
C GLU A 300 -28.08 2.85 -11.94
N GLU A 301 -28.99 2.22 -12.70
CA GLU A 301 -28.69 1.46 -13.92
C GLU A 301 -28.40 2.37 -15.13
#